data_f4fe9b955bd1ab7b12df8982b0f6446f
#
_entry.id   f4fe9b955bd1ab7b12df8982b0f6446f
#
_cell.length_a   1.000
_cell.length_b   1.000
_cell.length_c   1.000
_cell.angle_alpha   90.00
_cell.angle_beta   90.00
_cell.angle_gamma   90.00
#
_symmetry.space_group_name_H-M   'P 1'
#
loop_
_entity.id
_entity.type
_entity.pdbx_description
1 polymer ?
#
loop_
_entity_poly.entity_id
_entity_poly.type
_entity_poly.pdbx_seq_one_letter_code
_entity_poly.pdbx_strand_id
1 'polypeptide(L)'
;YSSNKKNLYPVKNIKLGSLLIIYFMISVIVPTSFILILQGAQPNYSGIIKFIFTPITSLTTIYIFFSEEYAWRGFLQNIFFDKFGKKLGVIILGMCWSLWHLPLIFTLYTPEAPILGIILRSIHIVGISIFLGYLYIKTKNIWLCYNSCFK
;
A
#
# COMPACT_ATOMS: atom_id res chain seq x y z
N TYR A 1 12.44 26.65 -0.66
CA TYR A 1 11.36 25.64 -0.96
C TYR A 1 11.36 25.37 -2.47
N SER A 2 12.34 24.63 -2.93
CA SER A 2 12.36 24.14 -4.31
C SER A 2 11.44 22.94 -4.38
N SER A 3 10.19 23.19 -4.68
CA SER A 3 9.16 22.17 -4.93
C SER A 3 9.65 21.22 -6.02
N ASN A 4 9.86 19.99 -5.67
CA ASN A 4 10.35 18.93 -6.53
C ASN A 4 9.23 18.47 -7.49
N LYS A 5 8.85 19.34 -8.47
CA LYS A 5 7.89 19.02 -9.53
C LYS A 5 8.28 17.76 -10.33
N LYS A 6 9.55 17.33 -10.25
CA LYS A 6 10.05 16.12 -10.92
C LYS A 6 9.39 14.81 -10.48
N ASN A 7 8.77 14.79 -9.30
CA ASN A 7 8.15 13.57 -8.75
C ASN A 7 6.72 13.32 -9.24
N LEU A 8 6.13 14.29 -9.92
CA LEU A 8 4.76 14.18 -10.46
C LEU A 8 4.73 13.58 -11.87
N TYR A 9 5.86 13.49 -12.55
CA TYR A 9 5.90 13.00 -13.91
C TYR A 9 6.27 11.52 -13.98
N PRO A 10 5.49 10.69 -14.69
CA PRO A 10 5.49 9.23 -14.56
C PRO A 10 6.59 8.47 -15.32
N VAL A 11 7.65 9.09 -15.80
CA VAL A 11 8.43 8.47 -16.88
C VAL A 11 9.70 7.73 -16.45
N LYS A 12 10.26 7.99 -15.25
CA LYS A 12 11.55 7.40 -14.88
C LYS A 12 11.36 6.05 -14.17
N ASN A 13 12.03 5.01 -14.69
CA ASN A 13 12.07 3.66 -14.09
C ASN A 13 10.72 2.89 -14.05
N ILE A 14 9.79 3.18 -14.95
CA ILE A 14 8.50 2.48 -15.03
C ILE A 14 8.69 0.95 -15.12
N LYS A 15 9.60 0.46 -15.96
CA LYS A 15 9.85 -0.98 -16.11
C LYS A 15 10.25 -1.64 -14.79
N LEU A 16 11.20 -1.05 -14.05
CA LEU A 16 11.62 -1.57 -12.76
C LEU A 16 10.47 -1.53 -11.74
N GLY A 17 9.73 -0.44 -11.69
CA GLY A 17 8.58 -0.29 -10.82
C GLY A 17 7.50 -1.33 -11.10
N SER A 18 7.17 -1.54 -12.38
CA SER A 18 6.18 -2.56 -12.78
C SER A 18 6.63 -3.97 -12.42
N LEU A 19 7.91 -4.31 -12.63
CA LEU A 19 8.46 -5.61 -12.23
C LEU A 19 8.39 -5.82 -10.71
N LEU A 20 8.71 -4.81 -9.92
CA LEU A 20 8.62 -4.88 -8.46
C LEU A 20 7.17 -5.06 -7.99
N ILE A 21 6.23 -4.37 -8.61
CA ILE A 21 4.80 -4.53 -8.33
C ILE A 21 4.34 -5.95 -8.66
N ILE A 22 4.67 -6.47 -9.84
CA ILE A 22 4.33 -7.83 -10.26
C ILE A 22 4.91 -8.85 -9.28
N TYR A 23 6.18 -8.72 -8.93
CA TYR A 23 6.84 -9.60 -7.95
C TYR A 23 6.11 -9.56 -6.60
N PHE A 24 5.80 -8.38 -6.08
CA PHE A 24 5.06 -8.24 -4.84
C PHE A 24 3.68 -8.89 -4.90
N MET A 25 2.94 -8.66 -5.99
CA MET A 25 1.61 -9.25 -6.20
C MET A 25 1.69 -10.79 -6.20
N ILE A 26 2.63 -11.37 -6.94
CA ILE A 26 2.82 -12.83 -6.98
C ILE A 26 3.16 -13.36 -5.59
N SER A 27 4.07 -12.70 -4.87
CA SER A 27 4.51 -13.13 -3.54
C SER A 27 3.41 -13.09 -2.46
N VAL A 28 2.35 -12.31 -2.68
CA VAL A 28 1.18 -12.25 -1.78
C VAL A 28 0.06 -13.17 -2.27
N ILE A 29 -0.31 -13.08 -3.54
CA ILE A 29 -1.46 -13.81 -4.09
C ILE A 29 -1.24 -15.32 -4.06
N VAL A 30 -0.06 -15.79 -4.46
CA VAL A 30 0.20 -17.23 -4.58
C VAL A 30 0.12 -17.94 -3.22
N PRO A 31 0.84 -17.50 -2.15
CA PRO A 31 0.72 -18.14 -0.84
C PRO A 31 -0.69 -18.02 -0.25
N THR A 32 -1.32 -16.87 -0.39
CA THR A 32 -2.68 -16.67 0.14
C THR A 32 -3.68 -17.59 -0.53
N SER A 33 -3.65 -17.69 -1.87
CA SER A 33 -4.51 -18.61 -2.63
C SER A 33 -4.27 -20.06 -2.26
N PHE A 34 -3.00 -20.44 -2.07
CA PHE A 34 -2.63 -21.80 -1.66
C PHE A 34 -3.19 -22.14 -0.27
N ILE A 35 -3.06 -21.24 0.71
CA ILE A 35 -3.62 -21.40 2.06
C ILE A 35 -5.15 -21.55 1.99
N LEU A 36 -5.83 -20.70 1.22
CA LEU A 36 -7.29 -20.76 1.08
C LEU A 36 -7.74 -22.10 0.47
N ILE A 37 -7.04 -22.61 -0.55
CA ILE A 37 -7.32 -23.92 -1.14
C ILE A 37 -7.14 -25.04 -0.10
N LEU A 38 -6.07 -25.00 0.71
CA LEU A 38 -5.85 -25.98 1.78
C LEU A 38 -6.94 -25.93 2.84
N GLN A 39 -7.54 -24.78 3.07
CA GLN A 39 -8.68 -24.61 3.98
C GLN A 39 -10.02 -25.01 3.38
N GLY A 40 -10.05 -25.54 2.14
CA GLY A 40 -11.27 -25.96 1.46
C GLY A 40 -12.13 -24.81 0.94
N ALA A 41 -11.55 -23.61 0.76
CA ALA A 41 -12.27 -22.48 0.22
C ALA A 41 -12.74 -22.76 -1.21
N GLN A 42 -14.05 -22.58 -1.43
CA GLN A 42 -14.63 -22.72 -2.77
C GLN A 42 -14.46 -21.43 -3.59
N PRO A 43 -14.33 -21.52 -4.92
CA PRO A 43 -14.26 -20.36 -5.79
C PRO A 43 -15.48 -19.45 -5.60
N ASN A 44 -15.25 -18.20 -5.20
CA ASN A 44 -16.31 -17.22 -5.03
C ASN A 44 -16.44 -16.37 -6.30
N TYR A 45 -17.35 -16.76 -7.20
CA TYR A 45 -17.58 -16.03 -8.46
C TYR A 45 -18.01 -14.59 -8.26
N SER A 46 -18.78 -14.30 -7.20
CA SER A 46 -19.16 -12.91 -6.87
C SER A 46 -17.95 -12.07 -6.45
N GLY A 47 -16.98 -12.69 -5.78
CA GLY A 47 -15.70 -12.06 -5.44
C GLY A 47 -14.87 -11.76 -6.69
N ILE A 48 -14.84 -12.67 -7.66
CA ILE A 48 -14.13 -12.46 -8.93
C ILE A 48 -14.76 -11.29 -9.72
N ILE A 49 -16.08 -11.23 -9.80
CA ILE A 49 -16.79 -10.11 -10.44
C ILE A 49 -16.47 -8.80 -9.74
N LYS A 50 -16.58 -8.75 -8.41
CA LYS A 50 -16.19 -7.56 -7.63
C LYS A 50 -14.75 -7.15 -7.91
N PHE A 51 -13.83 -8.10 -7.95
CA PHE A 51 -12.42 -7.84 -8.24
C PHE A 51 -12.21 -7.22 -9.63
N ILE A 52 -12.92 -7.70 -10.65
CA ILE A 52 -12.86 -7.14 -12.01
C ILE A 52 -13.41 -5.70 -12.06
N PHE A 53 -14.49 -5.41 -11.32
CA PHE A 53 -15.11 -4.09 -11.32
C PHE A 53 -14.47 -3.10 -10.33
N THR A 54 -13.69 -3.57 -9.35
CA THR A 54 -12.99 -2.71 -8.39
C THR A 54 -12.11 -1.62 -9.06
N PRO A 55 -11.35 -1.87 -10.13
CA PRO A 55 -10.61 -0.82 -10.81
C PRO A 55 -11.50 0.29 -11.36
N ILE A 56 -12.70 -0.03 -11.82
CA ILE A 56 -13.64 0.96 -12.36
C ILE A 56 -14.21 1.83 -11.24
N THR A 57 -14.61 1.21 -10.13
CA THR A 57 -15.11 1.94 -8.95
C THR A 57 -14.01 2.74 -8.25
N SER A 58 -12.76 2.30 -8.34
CA SER A 58 -11.63 3.00 -7.76
C SER A 58 -11.20 4.25 -8.54
N LEU A 59 -11.68 4.46 -9.76
CA LEU A 59 -11.50 5.74 -10.45
C LEU A 59 -12.07 6.92 -9.64
N THR A 60 -13.15 6.70 -8.90
CA THR A 60 -13.74 7.72 -8.02
C THR A 60 -12.92 8.01 -6.77
N THR A 61 -12.11 7.05 -6.34
CA THR A 61 -11.26 7.16 -5.14
C THR A 61 -9.81 7.51 -5.48
N ILE A 62 -9.50 7.69 -6.77
CA ILE A 62 -8.15 7.98 -7.28
C ILE A 62 -7.50 9.17 -6.55
N TYR A 63 -8.27 10.25 -6.32
CA TYR A 63 -7.76 11.46 -5.68
C TYR A 63 -7.41 11.22 -4.20
N ILE A 64 -8.20 10.42 -3.49
CA ILE A 64 -7.98 10.12 -2.07
C ILE A 64 -6.66 9.36 -1.91
N PHE A 65 -6.53 8.23 -2.60
CA PHE A 65 -5.35 7.39 -2.47
C PHE A 65 -4.08 8.02 -3.05
N PHE A 66 -4.22 8.79 -4.14
CA PHE A 66 -3.09 9.54 -4.67
C PHE A 66 -2.63 10.62 -3.69
N SER A 67 -3.56 11.33 -3.04
CA SER A 67 -3.22 12.34 -2.03
C SER A 67 -2.57 11.69 -0.81
N GLU A 68 -3.02 10.51 -0.39
CA GLU A 68 -2.37 9.75 0.67
C GLU A 68 -0.92 9.39 0.29
N GLU A 69 -0.69 8.80 -0.86
CA GLU A 69 0.66 8.44 -1.31
C GLU A 69 1.55 9.67 -1.50
N TYR A 70 0.99 10.78 -1.95
CA TYR A 70 1.72 12.04 -2.05
C TYR A 70 2.15 12.53 -0.66
N ALA A 71 1.27 12.47 0.33
CA ALA A 71 1.57 12.87 1.70
C ALA A 71 2.60 11.92 2.34
N TRP A 72 2.36 10.60 2.25
CA TRP A 72 3.21 9.61 2.91
C TRP A 72 4.59 9.48 2.25
N ARG A 73 4.66 9.31 0.92
CA ARG A 73 5.92 9.04 0.20
C ARG A 73 6.56 10.31 -0.35
N GLY A 74 5.74 11.23 -0.83
CA GLY A 74 6.24 12.49 -1.38
C GLY A 74 6.77 13.44 -0.34
N PHE A 75 6.19 13.46 0.85
CA PHE A 75 6.51 14.45 1.90
C PHE A 75 7.04 13.79 3.18
N LEU A 76 6.22 13.02 3.90
CA LEU A 76 6.56 12.52 5.24
C LEU A 76 7.75 11.55 5.21
N GLN A 77 7.85 10.68 4.21
CA GLN A 77 8.94 9.72 4.11
C GLN A 77 10.31 10.40 4.13
N ASN A 78 10.48 11.52 3.45
CA ASN A 78 11.75 12.24 3.44
C ASN A 78 12.07 12.79 4.83
N ILE A 79 11.10 13.39 5.52
CA ILE A 79 11.27 13.92 6.88
C ILE A 79 11.67 12.81 7.86
N PHE A 80 11.00 11.65 7.78
CA PHE A 80 11.31 10.52 8.66
C PHE A 80 12.68 9.90 8.33
N PHE A 81 13.08 9.89 7.07
CA PHE A 81 14.39 9.40 6.66
C PHE A 81 15.51 10.33 7.11
N ASP A 82 15.31 11.63 7.05
CA ASP A 82 16.30 12.60 7.52
C ASP A 82 16.46 12.52 9.05
N LYS A 83 15.37 12.29 9.78
CA LYS A 83 15.39 12.25 11.24
C LYS A 83 15.83 10.92 11.83
N PHE A 84 15.39 9.80 11.26
CA PHE A 84 15.55 8.45 11.84
C PHE A 84 16.37 7.49 10.95
N GLY A 85 16.84 7.98 9.79
CA GLY A 85 17.46 7.13 8.78
C GLY A 85 16.45 6.27 8.02
N LYS A 86 16.87 5.69 6.90
CA LYS A 86 15.95 5.00 5.97
C LYS A 86 15.28 3.77 6.57
N LYS A 87 16.01 2.96 7.34
CA LYS A 87 15.48 1.70 7.90
C LYS A 87 14.43 1.96 8.98
N LEU A 88 14.78 2.75 9.99
CA LEU A 88 13.87 3.04 11.08
C LEU A 88 12.77 3.99 10.64
N GLY A 89 13.09 4.98 9.81
CA GLY A 89 12.14 5.96 9.30
C GLY A 89 10.97 5.32 8.55
N VAL A 90 11.19 4.31 7.72
CA VAL A 90 10.09 3.62 7.01
C VAL A 90 9.19 2.81 7.95
N ILE A 91 9.76 2.23 9.00
CA ILE A 91 8.99 1.48 10.00
C ILE A 91 8.10 2.45 10.80
N ILE A 92 8.68 3.55 11.32
CA ILE A 92 7.92 4.56 12.07
C ILE A 92 6.83 5.18 11.19
N LEU A 93 7.14 5.45 9.91
CA LEU A 93 6.15 5.94 8.95
C LEU A 93 4.99 4.95 8.78
N GLY A 94 5.29 3.64 8.68
CA GLY A 94 4.28 2.59 8.62
C GLY A 94 3.43 2.51 9.88
N MET A 95 4.02 2.70 11.06
CA MET A 95 3.28 2.77 12.32
C MET A 95 2.34 3.98 12.36
N CYS A 96 2.82 5.17 11.95
CA CYS A 96 1.97 6.35 11.85
C CYS A 96 0.82 6.14 10.87
N TRP A 97 1.07 5.49 9.73
CA TRP A 97 0.05 5.16 8.75
C TRP A 97 -0.95 4.12 9.29
N SER A 98 -0.49 3.17 10.09
CA SER A 98 -1.37 2.23 10.80
C SER A 98 -2.29 2.94 11.80
N LEU A 99 -1.75 3.89 12.59
CA LEU A 99 -2.55 4.70 13.51
C LEU A 99 -3.63 5.52 12.78
N TRP A 100 -3.32 6.02 11.59
CA TRP A 100 -4.29 6.69 10.73
C TRP A 100 -5.51 5.82 10.38
N HIS A 101 -5.32 4.50 10.32
CA HIS A 101 -6.40 3.55 10.02
C HIS A 101 -7.22 3.10 11.24
N LEU A 102 -6.88 3.54 12.47
CA LEU A 102 -7.61 3.11 13.67
C LEU A 102 -9.12 3.33 13.59
N PRO A 103 -9.64 4.48 13.15
CA PRO A 103 -11.09 4.67 13.04
C PRO A 103 -11.77 3.61 12.14
N LEU A 104 -11.12 3.24 11.04
CA LEU A 104 -11.64 2.23 10.11
C LEU A 104 -11.58 0.81 10.68
N ILE A 105 -10.62 0.51 11.56
CA ILE A 105 -10.53 -0.78 12.23
C ILE A 105 -11.74 -0.97 13.15
N PHE A 106 -12.09 0.04 13.91
CA PHE A 106 -13.22 -0.03 14.86
C PHE A 106 -14.58 -0.03 14.18
N THR A 107 -14.70 0.57 12.99
CA THR A 107 -16.00 0.76 12.35
C THR A 107 -16.25 -0.16 11.17
N LEU A 108 -15.20 -0.54 10.43
CA LEU A 108 -15.36 -1.20 9.13
C LEU A 108 -14.62 -2.53 9.02
N TYR A 109 -13.36 -2.60 9.47
CA TYR A 109 -12.53 -3.76 9.14
C TYR A 109 -12.75 -4.94 10.08
N THR A 110 -12.74 -4.72 11.38
CA THR A 110 -12.85 -5.78 12.41
C THR A 110 -13.57 -5.26 13.65
N PRO A 111 -14.82 -4.80 13.53
CA PRO A 111 -15.55 -4.22 14.67
C PRO A 111 -15.77 -5.24 15.79
N GLU A 112 -15.84 -6.54 15.49
CA GLU A 112 -16.07 -7.61 16.44
C GLU A 112 -14.80 -8.00 17.24
N ALA A 113 -13.61 -7.76 16.68
CA ALA A 113 -12.32 -8.09 17.28
C ALA A 113 -11.29 -6.96 17.08
N PRO A 114 -11.53 -5.75 17.61
CA PRO A 114 -10.74 -4.58 17.27
C PRO A 114 -9.26 -4.69 17.69
N ILE A 115 -8.95 -5.34 18.81
CA ILE A 115 -7.57 -5.50 19.28
C ILE A 115 -6.77 -6.37 18.32
N LEU A 116 -7.33 -7.51 17.90
CA LEU A 116 -6.72 -8.39 16.91
C LEU A 116 -6.59 -7.66 15.56
N GLY A 117 -7.63 -6.90 15.18
CA GLY A 117 -7.63 -6.06 13.98
C GLY A 117 -6.50 -5.03 13.98
N ILE A 118 -6.27 -4.36 15.11
CA ILE A 118 -5.16 -3.39 15.26
C ILE A 118 -3.81 -4.09 15.02
N ILE A 119 -3.57 -5.23 15.65
CA ILE A 119 -2.31 -5.96 15.55
C ILE A 119 -2.07 -6.40 14.09
N LEU A 120 -3.02 -7.14 13.51
CA LEU A 120 -2.88 -7.68 12.15
C LEU A 120 -2.77 -6.57 11.10
N ARG A 121 -3.58 -5.52 11.24
CA ARG A 121 -3.56 -4.40 10.32
C ARG A 121 -2.27 -3.60 10.43
N SER A 122 -1.74 -3.41 11.64
CA SER A 122 -0.46 -2.72 11.85
C SER A 122 0.69 -3.46 11.19
N ILE A 123 0.77 -4.77 11.37
CA ILE A 123 1.80 -5.60 10.73
C ILE A 123 1.69 -5.47 9.20
N HIS A 124 0.48 -5.58 8.66
CA HIS A 124 0.22 -5.47 7.23
C HIS A 124 0.63 -4.10 6.68
N ILE A 125 0.18 -3.00 7.32
CA ILE A 125 0.48 -1.63 6.85
C ILE A 125 1.97 -1.31 6.96
N VAL A 126 2.66 -1.75 8.01
CA VAL A 126 4.11 -1.58 8.12
C VAL A 126 4.83 -2.34 7.00
N GLY A 127 4.41 -3.56 6.70
CA GLY A 127 4.95 -4.33 5.58
C GLY A 127 4.77 -3.61 4.23
N ILE A 128 3.57 -3.12 3.95
CA ILE A 128 3.29 -2.31 2.75
C ILE A 128 4.12 -1.03 2.75
N SER A 129 4.24 -0.35 3.89
CA SER A 129 5.05 0.88 3.99
C SER A 129 6.51 0.65 3.62
N ILE A 130 7.09 -0.47 4.06
CA ILE A 130 8.47 -0.86 3.69
C ILE A 130 8.57 -1.08 2.18
N PHE A 131 7.64 -1.82 1.60
CA PHE A 131 7.62 -2.08 0.15
C PHE A 131 7.48 -0.79 -0.67
N LEU A 132 6.48 0.03 -0.36
CA LEU A 132 6.23 1.28 -1.08
C LEU A 132 7.37 2.30 -0.86
N GLY A 133 7.93 2.34 0.35
CA GLY A 133 9.09 3.15 0.64
C GLY A 133 10.30 2.76 -0.21
N TYR A 134 10.56 1.46 -0.34
CA TYR A 134 11.60 0.94 -1.22
C TYR A 134 11.31 1.25 -2.70
N LEU A 135 10.08 1.01 -3.14
CA LEU A 135 9.63 1.32 -4.50
C LEU A 135 9.84 2.80 -4.84
N TYR A 136 9.45 3.69 -3.95
CA TYR A 136 9.63 5.12 -4.13
C TYR A 136 11.11 5.53 -4.17
N ILE A 137 11.97 4.97 -3.30
CA ILE A 137 13.41 5.23 -3.33
C ILE A 137 14.00 4.85 -4.69
N LYS A 138 13.60 3.70 -5.24
CA LYS A 138 14.13 3.17 -6.51
C LYS A 138 13.61 3.90 -7.74
N THR A 139 12.34 4.25 -7.73
CA THR A 139 11.67 4.78 -8.94
C THR A 139 11.52 6.29 -8.92
N LYS A 140 11.46 6.91 -7.74
CA LYS A 140 11.10 8.32 -7.55
C LYS A 140 9.77 8.69 -8.22
N ASN A 141 8.86 7.74 -8.26
CA ASN A 141 7.60 7.84 -8.96
C ASN A 141 6.42 7.50 -8.04
N ILE A 142 5.66 8.51 -7.64
CA ILE A 142 4.51 8.37 -6.74
C ILE A 142 3.37 7.58 -7.40
N TRP A 143 3.21 7.70 -8.72
CA TRP A 143 2.18 6.96 -9.45
C TRP A 143 2.34 5.45 -9.38
N LEU A 144 3.57 4.95 -9.30
CA LEU A 144 3.83 3.53 -9.10
C LEU A 144 3.45 3.08 -7.69
N CYS A 145 3.69 3.91 -6.68
CA CYS A 145 3.25 3.63 -5.31
C CYS A 145 1.73 3.58 -5.22
N TYR A 146 1.06 4.58 -5.80
CA TYR A 146 -0.38 4.64 -5.91
C TYR A 146 -0.98 3.37 -6.55
N ASN A 147 -0.51 2.97 -7.73
CA ASN A 147 -1.00 1.79 -8.42
C ASN A 147 -0.77 0.48 -7.63
N SER A 148 0.19 0.46 -6.71
CA SER A 148 0.46 -0.69 -5.84
C SER A 148 -0.51 -0.82 -4.67
N CYS A 149 -1.11 0.28 -4.23
CA CYS A 149 -2.11 0.29 -3.15
C CYS A 149 -3.49 -0.17 -3.62
N PHE A 150 -3.77 -0.10 -4.93
CA PHE A 150 -5.09 -0.38 -5.49
C PHE A 150 -5.37 -1.85 -5.80
N LYS A 151 -4.43 -2.71 -5.63
CA LYS A 151 -4.57 -4.14 -5.86
C LYS A 151 -4.47 -4.90 -4.55
#